data_bbb555a40e0690163c5ebb467648be23
#
_entry.id   bbb555a40e0690163c5ebb467648be23
#
_cell.length_a   1.000
_cell.length_b   1.000
_cell.length_c   1.000
_cell.angle_alpha   90.00
_cell.angle_beta   90.00
_cell.angle_gamma   90.00
#
_symmetry.space_group_name_H-M   'P 1'
#
loop_
_entity.id
_entity.type
_entity.pdbx_description
1 polymer ?
#
loop_
_entity_poly.entity_id
_entity_poly.type
_entity_poly.pdbx_seq_one_letter_code
_entity_poly.pdbx_strand_id
1 'polypeptide(L)'
;MISKLIGVFGGTFDPVHNGHTKIIQNLLELIPFDEIKVIPNGQPPHRTSVCSNNDRLEMVNLAFKGINQISVDEREIHREGPSYAIHTAREILEEYHQDNIIWIMGSDAFSEIDTWFEWEDFLNIINILVMARPGSEIDSTSMAGTLILERQTSNIDDLSHGSGKIL
;
A
#
# COMPACT_ATOMS: atom_id res chain seq x y z
N MET A 1 -10.80 23.36 -2.34
CA MET A 1 -10.28 22.37 -3.31
C MET A 1 -10.98 21.06 -3.00
N ILE A 2 -11.29 20.24 -4.00
CA ILE A 2 -11.87 18.91 -3.77
C ILE A 2 -10.73 18.01 -3.32
N SER A 3 -10.89 17.34 -2.17
CA SER A 3 -9.94 16.34 -1.66
C SER A 3 -9.85 15.17 -2.64
N LYS A 4 -8.64 14.74 -2.97
CA LYS A 4 -8.38 13.59 -3.84
C LYS A 4 -8.39 12.30 -3.03
N LEU A 5 -8.70 11.20 -3.72
CA LEU A 5 -8.52 9.84 -3.20
C LEU A 5 -7.23 9.26 -3.80
N ILE A 6 -6.21 9.07 -2.97
CA ILE A 6 -4.89 8.58 -3.39
C ILE A 6 -4.63 7.21 -2.79
N GLY A 7 -4.39 6.23 -3.65
CA GLY A 7 -3.92 4.90 -3.26
C GLY A 7 -2.39 4.87 -3.13
N VAL A 8 -1.88 4.13 -2.16
CA VAL A 8 -0.44 3.86 -1.98
C VAL A 8 -0.22 2.36 -2.04
N PHE A 9 0.49 1.89 -3.05
CA PHE A 9 0.78 0.49 -3.27
C PHE A 9 2.29 0.23 -3.20
N GLY A 10 2.75 -0.17 -2.03
CA GLY A 10 4.15 -0.50 -1.77
C GLY A 10 4.47 -1.96 -2.08
N GLY A 11 5.70 -2.24 -2.44
CA GLY A 11 6.16 -3.61 -2.64
C GLY A 11 7.64 -3.71 -3.02
N THR A 12 8.19 -4.90 -2.85
CA THR A 12 9.57 -5.17 -3.28
C THR A 12 9.71 -5.19 -4.80
N PHE A 13 8.68 -5.72 -5.51
CA PHE A 13 8.66 -5.83 -6.98
C PHE A 13 9.91 -6.50 -7.55
N ASP A 14 10.22 -7.70 -7.08
CA ASP A 14 11.43 -8.45 -7.43
C ASP A 14 11.11 -9.84 -8.02
N PRO A 15 10.59 -9.89 -9.26
CA PRO A 15 10.20 -8.78 -10.12
C PRO A 15 8.75 -8.29 -9.93
N VAL A 16 8.40 -7.14 -10.50
CA VAL A 16 7.01 -6.81 -10.78
C VAL A 16 6.44 -7.80 -11.81
N HIS A 17 5.19 -8.21 -11.68
CA HIS A 17 4.55 -9.20 -12.53
C HIS A 17 3.08 -8.88 -12.81
N ASN A 18 2.47 -9.61 -13.73
CA ASN A 18 1.08 -9.39 -14.17
C ASN A 18 0.05 -9.43 -13.02
N GLY A 19 0.34 -10.13 -11.92
CA GLY A 19 -0.49 -10.09 -10.73
C GLY A 19 -0.58 -8.69 -10.13
N HIS A 20 0.54 -7.97 -10.05
CA HIS A 20 0.56 -6.59 -9.54
C HIS A 20 -0.20 -5.63 -10.46
N THR A 21 0.07 -5.67 -11.76
CA THR A 21 -0.57 -4.77 -12.73
C THR A 21 -2.08 -5.00 -12.82
N LYS A 22 -2.51 -6.28 -12.84
CA LYS A 22 -3.93 -6.63 -12.92
C LYS A 22 -4.71 -6.21 -11.67
N ILE A 23 -4.13 -6.36 -10.49
CA ILE A 23 -4.74 -5.91 -9.24
C ILE A 23 -4.97 -4.41 -9.28
N ILE A 24 -3.96 -3.62 -9.65
CA ILE A 24 -4.08 -2.16 -9.73
C ILE A 24 -5.12 -1.74 -10.77
N GLN A 25 -5.14 -2.37 -11.93
CA GLN A 25 -6.16 -2.09 -12.95
C GLN A 25 -7.57 -2.37 -12.45
N ASN A 26 -7.78 -3.50 -11.77
CA ASN A 26 -9.09 -3.83 -11.17
C ASN A 26 -9.49 -2.81 -10.09
N LEU A 27 -8.54 -2.35 -9.26
CA LEU A 27 -8.81 -1.34 -8.25
C LEU A 27 -9.24 0.00 -8.86
N LEU A 28 -8.62 0.42 -9.95
CA LEU A 28 -8.99 1.64 -10.68
C LEU A 28 -10.38 1.55 -11.32
N GLU A 29 -10.85 0.35 -11.65
CA GLU A 29 -12.22 0.13 -12.16
C GLU A 29 -13.27 0.13 -11.04
N LEU A 30 -12.92 -0.35 -9.84
CA LEU A 30 -13.84 -0.55 -8.72
C LEU A 30 -13.92 0.65 -7.77
N ILE A 31 -12.83 1.38 -7.62
CA ILE A 31 -12.68 2.47 -6.66
C ILE A 31 -12.25 3.74 -7.43
N PRO A 32 -12.90 4.88 -7.18
CA PRO A 32 -12.63 6.11 -7.90
C PRO A 32 -11.35 6.81 -7.42
N PHE A 33 -10.22 6.11 -7.47
CA PHE A 33 -8.93 6.72 -7.19
C PHE A 33 -8.60 7.81 -8.20
N ASP A 34 -8.21 8.97 -7.71
CA ASP A 34 -7.63 10.02 -8.55
C ASP A 34 -6.23 9.64 -8.98
N GLU A 35 -5.47 8.98 -8.10
CA GLU A 35 -4.11 8.51 -8.36
C GLU A 35 -3.80 7.28 -7.49
N ILE A 36 -3.00 6.34 -8.03
CA ILE A 36 -2.33 5.30 -7.24
C ILE A 36 -0.81 5.49 -7.38
N LYS A 37 -0.14 5.70 -6.24
CA LYS A 37 1.32 5.76 -6.15
C LYS A 37 1.87 4.35 -5.95
N VAL A 38 2.65 3.88 -6.90
CA VAL A 38 3.37 2.61 -6.79
C VAL A 38 4.75 2.89 -6.23
N ILE A 39 5.08 2.31 -5.07
CA ILE A 39 6.30 2.60 -4.32
C ILE A 39 7.17 1.35 -4.22
N PRO A 40 8.21 1.21 -5.06
CA PRO A 40 9.17 0.13 -4.90
C PRO A 40 10.02 0.33 -3.65
N ASN A 41 10.10 -0.71 -2.80
CA ASN A 41 10.91 -0.68 -1.60
C ASN A 41 12.41 -0.55 -1.94
N GLY A 42 13.13 0.32 -1.23
CA GLY A 42 14.58 0.43 -1.34
C GLY A 42 15.29 -0.72 -0.63
N GLN A 43 15.09 -0.82 0.68
CA GLN A 43 15.64 -1.87 1.54
C GLN A 43 14.51 -2.56 2.32
N PRO A 44 13.83 -3.57 1.73
CA PRO A 44 12.72 -4.24 2.38
C PRO A 44 13.20 -4.97 3.66
N PRO A 45 12.59 -4.70 4.83
CA PRO A 45 13.10 -5.22 6.11
C PRO A 45 12.94 -6.74 6.27
N HIS A 46 11.99 -7.35 5.56
CA HIS A 46 11.64 -8.77 5.68
C HIS A 46 12.11 -9.61 4.48
N ARG A 47 12.80 -9.03 3.51
CA ARG A 47 13.25 -9.71 2.28
C ARG A 47 14.63 -9.27 1.86
N THR A 48 15.39 -10.21 1.33
CA THR A 48 16.59 -9.89 0.55
C THR A 48 16.19 -9.78 -0.92
N SER A 49 16.42 -8.63 -1.53
CA SER A 49 16.20 -8.43 -2.96
C SER A 49 17.29 -9.13 -3.78
N VAL A 50 16.90 -9.77 -4.88
CA VAL A 50 17.83 -10.38 -5.84
C VAL A 50 18.28 -9.34 -6.85
N CYS A 51 17.34 -8.53 -7.37
CA CYS A 51 17.63 -7.45 -8.32
C CYS A 51 18.05 -6.17 -7.60
N SER A 52 18.85 -5.35 -8.29
CA SER A 52 19.21 -4.02 -7.79
C SER A 52 17.97 -3.11 -7.67
N ASN A 53 18.09 -2.06 -6.84
CA ASN A 53 17.05 -1.04 -6.72
C ASN A 53 16.71 -0.41 -8.08
N ASN A 54 17.73 -0.12 -8.88
CA ASN A 54 17.54 0.49 -10.20
C ASN A 54 16.81 -0.44 -11.17
N ASP A 55 17.16 -1.72 -11.20
CA ASP A 55 16.48 -2.69 -12.07
C ASP A 55 15.02 -2.85 -11.68
N ARG A 56 14.73 -2.92 -10.37
CA ARG A 56 13.36 -3.04 -9.87
C ARG A 56 12.53 -1.78 -10.18
N LEU A 57 13.12 -0.60 -10.02
CA LEU A 57 12.49 0.66 -10.38
C LEU A 57 12.19 0.73 -11.89
N GLU A 58 13.15 0.34 -12.74
CA GLU A 58 12.96 0.32 -14.19
C GLU A 58 11.84 -0.65 -14.60
N MET A 59 11.81 -1.86 -14.02
CA MET A 59 10.74 -2.82 -14.27
C MET A 59 9.37 -2.29 -13.86
N VAL A 60 9.26 -1.61 -12.71
CA VAL A 60 8.01 -0.99 -12.24
C VAL A 60 7.57 0.13 -13.19
N ASN A 61 8.48 1.00 -13.60
CA ASN A 61 8.20 2.07 -14.56
C ASN A 61 7.68 1.51 -15.90
N LEU A 62 8.27 0.42 -16.39
CA LEU A 62 7.83 -0.24 -17.62
C LEU A 62 6.45 -0.90 -17.46
N ALA A 63 6.21 -1.57 -16.32
CA ALA A 63 4.98 -2.29 -16.07
C ALA A 63 3.74 -1.39 -15.97
N PHE A 64 3.90 -0.16 -15.48
CA PHE A 64 2.80 0.78 -15.30
C PHE A 64 2.79 1.92 -16.34
N LYS A 65 3.66 1.86 -17.33
CA LYS A 65 3.75 2.86 -18.40
C LYS A 65 2.43 3.03 -19.15
N GLY A 66 1.98 4.27 -19.26
CA GLY A 66 0.80 4.62 -20.06
C GLY A 66 -0.54 4.49 -19.32
N ILE A 67 -0.54 4.21 -18.04
CA ILE A 67 -1.74 4.25 -17.19
C ILE A 67 -1.76 5.60 -16.47
N ASN A 68 -2.65 6.49 -16.90
CA ASN A 68 -2.65 7.91 -16.49
C ASN A 68 -2.86 8.14 -14.97
N GLN A 69 -3.55 7.23 -14.30
CA GLN A 69 -3.86 7.33 -12.86
C GLN A 69 -2.78 6.70 -11.98
N ILE A 70 -1.65 6.25 -12.56
CA ILE A 70 -0.56 5.64 -11.82
C ILE A 70 0.69 6.51 -11.93
N SER A 71 1.30 6.78 -10.78
CA SER A 71 2.64 7.34 -10.69
C SER A 71 3.56 6.37 -9.95
N VAL A 72 4.81 6.30 -10.37
CA VAL A 72 5.86 5.58 -9.65
C VAL A 72 6.57 6.57 -8.73
N ASP A 73 6.59 6.27 -7.44
CA ASP A 73 7.21 7.11 -6.42
C ASP A 73 8.50 6.44 -5.94
N GLU A 74 9.62 7.09 -6.18
CA GLU A 74 10.96 6.54 -5.98
C GLU A 74 11.53 6.81 -4.57
N ARG A 75 10.75 7.42 -3.67
CA ARG A 75 11.22 7.90 -2.35
C ARG A 75 11.96 6.85 -1.54
N GLU A 76 11.48 5.60 -1.52
CA GLU A 76 12.12 4.53 -0.77
C GLU A 76 13.40 4.00 -1.44
N ILE A 77 13.48 4.07 -2.78
CA ILE A 77 14.69 3.70 -3.53
C ILE A 77 15.86 4.61 -3.16
N HIS A 78 15.58 5.88 -2.91
CA HIS A 78 16.60 6.89 -2.59
C HIS A 78 16.82 7.11 -1.08
N ARG A 79 15.95 6.52 -0.25
CA ARG A 79 16.09 6.60 1.21
C ARG A 79 17.23 5.73 1.70
N GLU A 80 18.04 6.25 2.61
CA GLU A 80 19.01 5.45 3.36
C GLU A 80 18.30 4.67 4.48
N GLY A 81 18.62 3.37 4.60
CA GLY A 81 18.07 2.51 5.63
C GLY A 81 16.80 1.74 5.23
N PRO A 82 16.19 1.00 6.17
CA PRO A 82 15.06 0.13 5.90
C PRO A 82 13.81 0.85 5.39
N SER A 83 13.10 0.21 4.48
CA SER A 83 11.82 0.66 3.93
C SER A 83 10.67 0.32 4.89
N TYR A 84 10.54 1.07 5.97
CA TYR A 84 9.43 0.92 6.89
C TYR A 84 8.20 1.69 6.40
N ALA A 85 7.06 1.00 6.32
CA ALA A 85 5.80 1.58 5.83
C ALA A 85 5.36 2.83 6.60
N ILE A 86 5.57 2.86 7.93
CA ILE A 86 5.23 4.00 8.78
C ILE A 86 5.96 5.29 8.36
N HIS A 87 7.24 5.21 7.98
CA HIS A 87 7.99 6.38 7.54
C HIS A 87 7.43 6.94 6.23
N THR A 88 7.16 6.06 5.28
CA THR A 88 6.58 6.44 3.99
C THR A 88 5.16 6.99 4.16
N ALA A 89 4.35 6.39 5.04
CA ALA A 89 3.02 6.89 5.35
C ALA A 89 3.05 8.31 5.94
N ARG A 90 3.94 8.57 6.90
CA ARG A 90 4.12 9.92 7.50
C ARG A 90 4.50 10.95 6.45
N GLU A 91 5.46 10.65 5.57
CA GLU A 91 5.89 11.56 4.50
C GLU A 91 4.74 11.86 3.51
N ILE A 92 3.99 10.84 3.10
CA ILE A 92 2.86 11.01 2.18
C ILE A 92 1.74 11.82 2.82
N LEU A 93 1.39 11.54 4.07
CA LEU A 93 0.35 12.29 4.80
C LEU A 93 0.74 13.76 5.01
N GLU A 94 2.01 14.07 5.20
CA GLU A 94 2.49 15.44 5.28
C GLU A 94 2.41 16.15 3.93
N GLU A 95 2.83 15.48 2.85
CA GLU A 95 2.81 16.00 1.48
C GLU A 95 1.38 16.23 0.97
N TYR A 96 0.46 15.30 1.25
CA TYR A 96 -0.93 15.28 0.78
C TYR A 96 -1.94 15.51 1.91
N HIS A 97 -1.64 16.43 2.84
CA HIS A 97 -2.40 16.68 4.08
C HIS A 97 -3.88 17.07 3.88
N GLN A 98 -4.31 17.39 2.65
CA GLN A 98 -5.70 17.70 2.29
C GLN A 98 -6.41 16.56 1.56
N ASP A 99 -5.71 15.47 1.26
CA ASP A 99 -6.19 14.37 0.46
C ASP A 99 -6.47 13.11 1.32
N ASN A 100 -7.30 12.22 0.82
CA ASN A 100 -7.60 10.94 1.45
C ASN A 100 -6.59 9.90 0.96
N ILE A 101 -5.78 9.39 1.87
CA ILE A 101 -4.74 8.41 1.57
C ILE A 101 -5.20 7.02 2.03
N ILE A 102 -5.10 6.05 1.13
CA ILE A 102 -5.41 4.64 1.39
C ILE A 102 -4.18 3.79 1.06
N TRP A 103 -3.68 3.06 2.07
CA TRP A 103 -2.60 2.10 1.87
C TRP A 103 -3.16 0.78 1.35
N ILE A 104 -2.68 0.33 0.20
CA ILE A 104 -3.14 -0.87 -0.49
C ILE A 104 -2.16 -2.01 -0.22
N MET A 105 -2.65 -3.14 0.31
CA MET A 105 -1.84 -4.33 0.57
C MET A 105 -2.62 -5.62 0.36
N GLY A 106 -1.91 -6.72 0.13
CA GLY A 106 -2.52 -8.05 0.06
C GLY A 106 -2.83 -8.63 1.45
N SER A 107 -3.77 -9.58 1.51
CA SER A 107 -4.11 -10.29 2.74
C SER A 107 -2.94 -11.05 3.36
N ASP A 108 -1.99 -11.52 2.56
CA ASP A 108 -0.76 -12.13 3.01
C ASP A 108 0.12 -11.17 3.82
N ALA A 109 0.31 -9.94 3.32
CA ALA A 109 1.06 -8.91 4.03
C ALA A 109 0.32 -8.40 5.27
N PHE A 110 -1.01 -8.26 5.20
CA PHE A 110 -1.83 -7.85 6.34
C PHE A 110 -1.86 -8.89 7.45
N SER A 111 -1.80 -10.17 7.12
CA SER A 111 -1.75 -11.25 8.13
C SER A 111 -0.53 -11.17 9.05
N GLU A 112 0.54 -10.52 8.59
CA GLU A 112 1.78 -10.32 9.34
C GLU A 112 1.96 -8.87 9.83
N ILE A 113 0.88 -8.09 9.87
CA ILE A 113 0.94 -6.65 10.16
C ILE A 113 1.57 -6.34 11.51
N ASP A 114 1.33 -7.18 12.51
CA ASP A 114 1.88 -7.06 13.87
C ASP A 114 3.39 -7.29 13.97
N THR A 115 4.03 -7.74 12.88
CA THR A 115 5.49 -7.83 12.76
C THR A 115 6.13 -6.58 12.18
N TRP A 116 5.32 -5.63 11.68
CA TRP A 116 5.82 -4.43 11.06
C TRP A 116 6.32 -3.41 12.10
N PHE A 117 7.36 -2.69 11.75
CA PHE A 117 7.91 -1.64 12.61
C PHE A 117 6.86 -0.55 12.87
N GLU A 118 6.61 -0.24 14.15
CA GLU A 118 5.58 0.72 14.60
C GLU A 118 4.18 0.48 13.96
N TRP A 119 3.77 -0.79 13.87
CA TRP A 119 2.54 -1.17 13.18
C TRP A 119 1.26 -0.57 13.77
N GLU A 120 1.19 -0.39 15.09
CA GLU A 120 0.04 0.23 15.76
C GLU A 120 -0.09 1.70 15.34
N ASP A 121 1.01 2.45 15.34
CA ASP A 121 1.04 3.82 14.88
C ASP A 121 0.67 3.91 13.39
N PHE A 122 1.20 3.01 12.58
CA PHE A 122 0.87 2.93 11.16
C PHE A 122 -0.64 2.76 10.94
N LEU A 123 -1.27 1.82 11.64
CA LEU A 123 -2.71 1.58 11.55
C LEU A 123 -3.55 2.75 12.08
N ASN A 124 -3.03 3.57 12.98
CA ASN A 124 -3.75 4.70 13.54
C ASN A 124 -3.72 5.94 12.65
N ILE A 125 -2.70 6.08 11.80
CA ILE A 125 -2.54 7.27 10.96
C ILE A 125 -3.09 7.12 9.55
N ILE A 126 -3.32 5.89 9.05
CA ILE A 126 -3.70 5.66 7.66
C ILE A 126 -4.85 4.67 7.54
N ASN A 127 -5.66 4.81 6.50
CA ASN A 127 -6.66 3.82 6.13
C ASN A 127 -6.03 2.73 5.25
N ILE A 128 -6.51 1.50 5.38
CA ILE A 128 -5.96 0.35 4.67
C ILE A 128 -7.02 -0.31 3.81
N LEU A 129 -6.64 -0.65 2.58
CA LEU A 129 -7.40 -1.53 1.71
C LEU A 129 -6.67 -2.87 1.61
N VAL A 130 -7.33 -3.92 2.12
CA VAL A 130 -6.81 -5.29 2.09
C VAL A 130 -7.38 -6.05 0.92
N MET A 131 -6.52 -6.46 0.00
CA MET A 131 -6.91 -7.26 -1.16
C MET A 131 -6.86 -8.74 -0.80
N ALA A 132 -7.99 -9.42 -0.86
CA ALA A 132 -8.04 -10.86 -0.69
C ALA A 132 -7.25 -11.58 -1.80
N ARG A 133 -6.41 -12.54 -1.42
CA ARG A 133 -5.73 -13.44 -2.34
C ARG A 133 -6.27 -14.84 -2.18
N PRO A 134 -6.55 -15.58 -3.28
CA PRO A 134 -6.93 -16.99 -3.19
C PRO A 134 -5.89 -17.79 -2.39
N GLY A 135 -6.34 -18.53 -1.39
CA GLY A 135 -5.49 -19.33 -0.52
C GLY A 135 -4.75 -18.57 0.60
N SER A 136 -5.02 -17.28 0.76
CA SER A 136 -4.50 -16.45 1.87
C SER A 136 -5.66 -15.89 2.68
N GLU A 137 -6.40 -16.78 3.35
CA GLU A 137 -7.44 -16.38 4.29
C GLU A 137 -6.80 -15.87 5.59
N ILE A 138 -7.34 -14.76 6.11
CA ILE A 138 -6.88 -14.21 7.38
C ILE A 138 -7.48 -15.03 8.52
N ASP A 139 -6.63 -15.58 9.38
CA ASP A 139 -7.06 -16.30 10.58
C ASP A 139 -7.79 -15.34 11.52
N SER A 140 -9.06 -15.61 11.80
CA SER A 140 -9.90 -14.79 12.68
C SER A 140 -9.39 -14.74 14.14
N THR A 141 -8.52 -15.65 14.54
CA THR A 141 -7.91 -15.68 15.87
C THR A 141 -6.57 -14.94 15.95
N SER A 142 -6.04 -14.52 14.81
CA SER A 142 -4.80 -13.73 14.71
C SER A 142 -5.03 -12.26 15.09
N MET A 143 -3.93 -11.51 15.25
CA MET A 143 -3.99 -10.06 15.43
C MET A 143 -4.68 -9.40 14.22
N ALA A 144 -4.34 -9.79 13.00
CA ALA A 144 -4.99 -9.28 11.79
C ALA A 144 -6.50 -9.55 11.78
N GLY A 145 -6.94 -10.75 12.19
CA GLY A 145 -8.36 -11.07 12.32
C GLY A 145 -9.07 -10.21 13.35
N THR A 146 -8.46 -9.94 14.47
CA THR A 146 -8.99 -9.04 15.53
C THR A 146 -9.13 -7.62 14.99
N LEU A 147 -8.11 -7.10 14.29
CA LEU A 147 -8.13 -5.76 13.71
C LEU A 147 -9.25 -5.60 12.66
N ILE A 148 -9.49 -6.62 11.85
CA ILE A 148 -10.61 -6.61 10.90
C ILE A 148 -11.93 -6.48 11.66
N LEU A 149 -12.17 -7.30 12.69
CA LEU A 149 -13.41 -7.23 13.47
C LEU A 149 -13.65 -5.86 14.11
N GLU A 150 -12.58 -5.18 14.53
CA GLU A 150 -12.66 -3.88 15.22
C GLU A 150 -12.77 -2.69 14.26
N ARG A 151 -12.13 -2.76 13.08
CA ARG A 151 -11.88 -1.60 12.21
C ARG A 151 -12.47 -1.72 10.81
N GLN A 152 -13.07 -2.86 10.45
CA GLN A 152 -13.59 -3.10 9.11
C GLN A 152 -14.72 -2.13 8.75
N THR A 153 -14.67 -1.64 7.52
CA THR A 153 -15.78 -0.99 6.84
C THR A 153 -16.04 -1.64 5.49
N SER A 154 -17.28 -1.61 5.04
CA SER A 154 -17.65 -2.01 3.67
C SER A 154 -17.94 -0.81 2.77
N ASN A 155 -17.82 0.41 3.30
CA ASN A 155 -18.13 1.63 2.58
C ASN A 155 -16.85 2.46 2.38
N ILE A 156 -16.51 2.71 1.12
CA ILE A 156 -15.36 3.54 0.75
C ILE A 156 -15.47 4.97 1.29
N ASP A 157 -16.70 5.51 1.44
CA ASP A 157 -16.92 6.86 1.94
C ASP A 157 -16.44 7.02 3.39
N ASP A 158 -16.44 5.94 4.17
CA ASP A 158 -15.92 5.96 5.55
C ASP A 158 -14.41 6.25 5.59
N LEU A 159 -13.69 5.95 4.52
CA LEU A 159 -12.25 6.22 4.39
C LEU A 159 -11.95 7.70 4.13
N SER A 160 -12.98 8.49 3.78
CA SER A 160 -12.85 9.93 3.58
C SER A 160 -12.89 10.72 4.90
N HIS A 161 -13.22 10.07 6.00
CA HIS A 161 -13.43 10.70 7.31
C HIS A 161 -12.62 9.99 8.39
N GLY A 162 -11.43 10.50 8.65
CA GLY A 162 -10.52 9.95 9.67
C GLY A 162 -9.55 8.91 9.14
N SER A 163 -8.90 8.21 10.05
CA SER A 163 -7.87 7.21 9.77
C SER A 163 -8.13 5.91 10.56
N GLY A 164 -7.38 4.87 10.24
CA GLY A 164 -7.42 3.59 10.97
C GLY A 164 -8.55 2.65 10.57
N LYS A 165 -9.23 2.90 9.46
CA LYS A 165 -10.24 2.00 8.88
C LYS A 165 -9.59 0.95 7.97
N ILE A 166 -10.25 -0.21 7.86
CA ILE A 166 -9.85 -1.32 6.99
C ILE A 166 -11.02 -1.65 6.05
N LEU A 167 -10.78 -1.60 4.72
CA LEU A 167 -11.72 -1.93 3.66
C LEU A 167 -11.34 -3.27 3.02
#